data_5a76a2d37dbed6b0311ae2784e420a23
#
_entry.id   5a76a2d37dbed6b0311ae2784e420a23
#
_cell.length_a   1.000
_cell.length_b   1.000
_cell.length_c   1.000
_cell.angle_alpha   90.00
_cell.angle_beta   90.00
_cell.angle_gamma   90.00
#
_symmetry.space_group_name_H-M   'P 1'
#
loop_
_entity.id
_entity.type
_entity.pdbx_description
1 polymer ?
#
loop_
_entity_poly.entity_id
_entity_poly.type
_entity_poly.pdbx_seq_one_letter_code
_entity_poly.pdbx_strand_id
1 'polypeptide(L)'
;MPRHGPGRRNLIAGAVLAAALGASACTTIADPSPTGSPAAATASSGPTSVPTDVDATPRPTAPSQTDTGWGRIWDALPETFPEFAGASPAETGEGPASAILDVGAVEPAEVADYYQESLKSAGFAVTSTGPYEDGSFQIEATAPPGGCAARITIEPLGGVTLITVLYGATCPFN
;
A
#
# COMPACT_ATOMS: atom_id res chain seq x y z
N MET A 1 -14.61 -47.25 -25.56
CA MET A 1 -15.03 -47.81 -24.25
C MET A 1 -14.58 -46.85 -23.18
N PRO A 2 -15.47 -46.08 -22.56
CA PRO A 2 -15.12 -45.12 -21.51
C PRO A 2 -15.23 -45.80 -20.14
N ARG A 3 -14.18 -45.70 -19.33
CA ARG A 3 -14.18 -46.13 -17.93
C ARG A 3 -14.53 -44.95 -17.03
N HIS A 4 -15.70 -45.01 -16.41
CA HIS A 4 -16.12 -44.15 -15.31
C HIS A 4 -15.42 -44.57 -14.02
N GLY A 5 -14.72 -43.64 -13.37
CA GLY A 5 -14.20 -43.78 -12.01
C GLY A 5 -15.13 -43.07 -11.01
N PRO A 6 -15.41 -43.66 -9.84
CA PRO A 6 -16.35 -43.09 -8.89
C PRO A 6 -15.72 -41.99 -8.04
N GLY A 7 -16.50 -40.90 -7.89
CA GLY A 7 -16.16 -39.75 -7.07
C GLY A 7 -16.08 -40.07 -5.57
N ARG A 8 -15.05 -39.53 -4.92
CA ARG A 8 -14.96 -39.49 -3.45
C ARG A 8 -15.58 -38.17 -2.97
N ARG A 9 -16.73 -38.29 -2.34
CA ARG A 9 -17.32 -37.24 -1.54
C ARG A 9 -16.59 -37.19 -0.19
N ASN A 10 -15.83 -36.14 0.06
CA ASN A 10 -15.34 -35.84 1.40
C ASN A 10 -16.33 -34.86 2.06
N LEU A 11 -17.14 -35.41 2.96
CA LEU A 11 -17.89 -34.66 3.95
C LEU A 11 -16.92 -34.27 5.07
N ILE A 12 -16.67 -32.98 5.26
CA ILE A 12 -15.99 -32.49 6.45
C ILE A 12 -17.04 -31.70 7.26
N ALA A 13 -17.33 -32.27 8.42
CA ALA A 13 -18.27 -31.74 9.40
C ALA A 13 -17.75 -30.47 10.06
N GLY A 14 -18.66 -29.55 10.35
CA GLY A 14 -18.40 -28.29 10.99
C GLY A 14 -17.92 -28.42 12.45
N ALA A 15 -17.13 -27.45 12.86
CA ALA A 15 -16.94 -27.09 14.26
C ALA A 15 -17.29 -25.61 14.44
N VAL A 16 -18.39 -25.38 15.13
CA VAL A 16 -18.83 -24.08 15.63
C VAL A 16 -18.00 -23.77 16.87
N LEU A 17 -17.25 -22.67 16.87
CA LEU A 17 -16.63 -22.14 18.08
C LEU A 17 -17.22 -20.78 18.39
N ALA A 18 -17.77 -20.69 19.62
CA ALA A 18 -18.51 -19.56 20.13
C ALA A 18 -17.61 -18.39 20.52
N ALA A 19 -18.15 -17.19 20.36
CA ALA A 19 -17.60 -15.90 20.69
C ALA A 19 -17.48 -15.65 22.19
N ALA A 20 -16.44 -14.98 22.63
CA ALA A 20 -16.34 -14.30 23.90
C ALA A 20 -16.34 -12.79 23.70
N LEU A 21 -17.38 -12.12 24.18
CA LEU A 21 -17.51 -10.67 24.32
C LEU A 21 -16.57 -10.16 25.41
N GLY A 22 -15.61 -9.35 25.05
CA GLY A 22 -14.78 -8.57 25.97
C GLY A 22 -15.16 -7.11 25.90
N ALA A 23 -15.84 -6.61 26.93
CA ALA A 23 -16.08 -5.19 27.15
C ALA A 23 -14.82 -4.55 27.73
N SER A 24 -14.26 -3.53 27.11
CA SER A 24 -13.17 -2.72 27.67
C SER A 24 -13.60 -1.27 27.80
N ALA A 25 -13.42 -0.79 29.03
CA ALA A 25 -13.86 0.47 29.59
C ALA A 25 -13.13 1.68 28.99
N CYS A 26 -13.87 2.77 28.82
CA CYS A 26 -13.38 4.12 28.60
C CYS A 26 -12.55 4.63 29.78
N THR A 27 -11.34 5.10 29.52
CA THR A 27 -10.60 5.93 30.48
C THR A 27 -10.40 7.30 29.85
N THR A 28 -11.14 8.28 30.32
CA THR A 28 -10.95 9.71 30.06
C THR A 28 -9.74 10.19 30.87
N ILE A 29 -8.73 10.73 30.20
CA ILE A 29 -7.64 11.47 30.83
C ILE A 29 -7.75 12.94 30.42
N ALA A 30 -7.77 13.78 31.46
CA ALA A 30 -7.94 15.22 31.43
C ALA A 30 -6.73 15.95 30.79
N ASP A 31 -7.07 17.00 30.10
CA ASP A 31 -6.26 18.09 29.55
C ASP A 31 -5.51 18.88 30.66
N PRO A 32 -4.24 19.21 30.49
CA PRO A 32 -3.66 20.38 31.09
C PRO A 32 -3.27 21.42 30.02
N SER A 33 -4.00 22.53 30.00
CA SER A 33 -3.60 23.77 29.33
C SER A 33 -2.29 24.32 29.92
N PRO A 34 -1.33 24.72 29.11
CA PRO A 34 -0.35 25.72 29.51
C PRO A 34 -0.69 27.10 28.94
N THR A 35 -1.09 27.98 29.84
CA THR A 35 -1.08 29.44 29.66
C THR A 35 0.37 29.89 29.54
N GLY A 36 0.77 30.45 28.41
CA GLY A 36 2.07 31.09 28.19
C GLY A 36 1.90 32.43 27.51
N SER A 37 2.11 33.49 28.31
CA SER A 37 2.03 34.92 27.98
C SER A 37 3.10 35.37 26.98
N PRO A 38 2.83 36.38 26.12
CA PRO A 38 3.76 36.80 25.08
C PRO A 38 4.81 37.78 25.62
N ALA A 39 6.06 37.55 25.30
CA ALA A 39 7.13 38.54 25.44
C ALA A 39 7.38 39.22 24.08
N ALA A 40 7.17 40.53 24.06
CA ALA A 40 7.53 41.40 22.96
C ALA A 40 9.05 41.48 22.82
N ALA A 41 9.57 41.29 21.63
CA ALA A 41 10.95 41.62 21.28
C ALA A 41 11.00 42.46 20.00
N THR A 42 11.59 43.57 20.19
CA THR A 42 11.86 44.75 19.38
C THR A 42 12.41 44.46 17.99
N ALA A 43 11.87 45.18 17.01
CA ALA A 43 12.35 45.24 15.65
C ALA A 43 13.76 45.88 15.59
N SER A 44 14.67 45.22 14.89
CA SER A 44 15.91 45.80 14.39
C SER A 44 15.94 45.67 12.86
N SER A 45 15.69 46.79 12.20
CA SER A 45 15.74 46.94 10.75
C SER A 45 17.19 47.11 10.31
N GLY A 46 17.76 46.07 9.68
CA GLY A 46 19.00 46.17 8.94
C GLY A 46 18.73 45.93 7.44
N PRO A 47 19.28 46.76 6.53
CA PRO A 47 19.13 46.50 5.09
C PRO A 47 20.06 45.37 4.70
N THR A 48 19.53 44.16 4.58
CA THR A 48 20.26 43.03 4.02
C THR A 48 20.00 42.99 2.53
N SER A 49 21.07 43.17 1.77
CA SER A 49 21.16 42.95 0.33
C SER A 49 20.66 41.57 0.01
N VAL A 50 19.65 41.47 -0.82
CA VAL A 50 19.15 40.20 -1.38
C VAL A 50 20.18 39.71 -2.38
N PRO A 51 20.86 38.57 -2.17
CA PRO A 51 21.53 37.88 -3.27
C PRO A 51 20.42 37.35 -4.18
N THR A 52 20.39 37.79 -5.42
CA THR A 52 19.61 37.20 -6.48
C THR A 52 20.23 35.83 -6.75
N ASP A 53 19.72 34.79 -6.09
CA ASP A 53 20.08 33.42 -6.38
C ASP A 53 19.32 32.99 -7.64
N VAL A 54 19.99 33.15 -8.76
CA VAL A 54 19.56 32.67 -10.05
C VAL A 54 19.86 31.16 -10.11
N ASP A 55 18.83 30.41 -10.41
CA ASP A 55 18.93 29.05 -10.92
C ASP A 55 19.20 27.96 -9.90
N ALA A 56 18.35 27.86 -8.88
CA ALA A 56 18.21 26.60 -8.18
C ALA A 56 17.35 25.68 -9.04
N THR A 57 17.99 24.86 -9.88
CA THR A 57 17.34 23.67 -10.48
C THR A 57 16.63 22.93 -9.34
N PRO A 58 15.31 22.68 -9.43
CA PRO A 58 14.58 22.00 -8.38
C PRO A 58 15.27 20.63 -8.13
N ARG A 59 15.91 20.48 -6.98
CA ARG A 59 16.45 19.20 -6.56
C ARG A 59 15.25 18.27 -6.40
N PRO A 60 15.22 17.11 -7.06
CA PRO A 60 14.12 16.16 -6.88
C PRO A 60 14.01 15.87 -5.38
N THR A 61 12.89 16.25 -4.80
CA THR A 61 12.58 15.96 -3.41
C THR A 61 12.37 14.45 -3.33
N ALA A 62 13.14 13.74 -2.52
CA ALA A 62 12.89 12.32 -2.27
C ALA A 62 11.43 12.17 -1.79
N PRO A 63 10.70 11.14 -2.23
CA PRO A 63 9.33 10.90 -1.79
C PRO A 63 9.29 10.74 -0.27
N SER A 64 8.17 11.11 0.32
CA SER A 64 7.94 10.92 1.75
C SER A 64 7.64 9.46 2.07
N GLN A 65 7.56 9.17 3.36
CA GLN A 65 7.26 7.83 3.87
C GLN A 65 6.16 7.91 4.91
N THR A 66 5.25 6.94 4.89
CA THR A 66 4.12 6.85 5.83
C THR A 66 4.15 5.52 6.59
N ASP A 67 3.85 5.57 7.89
CA ASP A 67 3.66 4.37 8.70
C ASP A 67 2.25 3.78 8.49
N THR A 68 2.18 2.48 8.24
CA THR A 68 0.92 1.74 8.05
C THR A 68 0.85 0.55 9.00
N GLY A 69 -0.32 -0.09 9.10
CA GLY A 69 -0.47 -1.34 9.84
C GLY A 69 0.37 -2.50 9.27
N TRP A 70 0.77 -2.44 8.01
CA TRP A 70 1.66 -3.41 7.37
C TRP A 70 3.15 -3.08 7.59
N GLY A 71 3.47 -1.82 7.80
CA GLY A 71 4.82 -1.30 7.98
C GLY A 71 4.98 0.09 7.37
N ARG A 72 6.20 0.60 7.38
CA ARG A 72 6.51 1.88 6.74
C ARG A 72 6.63 1.69 5.24
N ILE A 73 5.97 2.57 4.48
CA ILE A 73 5.95 2.56 3.01
C ILE A 73 6.49 3.87 2.44
N TRP A 74 6.91 3.85 1.18
CA TRP A 74 7.05 5.05 0.37
C TRP A 74 5.68 5.56 -0.08
N ASP A 75 5.49 6.87 -0.13
CA ASP A 75 4.23 7.51 -0.58
C ASP A 75 4.15 7.64 -2.12
N ALA A 76 5.03 6.95 -2.82
CA ALA A 76 5.05 6.83 -4.27
C ALA A 76 5.71 5.53 -4.70
N LEU A 77 5.56 5.16 -5.96
CA LEU A 77 6.30 4.04 -6.57
C LEU A 77 7.51 4.57 -7.34
N PRO A 78 8.65 3.83 -7.34
CA PRO A 78 9.76 4.17 -8.24
C PRO A 78 9.37 3.90 -9.70
N GLU A 79 10.00 4.61 -10.63
CA GLU A 79 9.76 4.42 -12.07
C GLU A 79 10.04 2.99 -12.58
N THR A 80 10.86 2.25 -11.81
CA THR A 80 11.22 0.86 -12.12
C THR A 80 10.19 -0.17 -11.63
N PHE A 81 9.15 0.28 -10.89
CA PHE A 81 8.10 -0.63 -10.43
C PHE A 81 7.23 -1.06 -11.62
N PRO A 82 6.86 -2.35 -11.72
CA PRO A 82 6.02 -2.82 -12.81
C PRO A 82 4.68 -2.08 -12.88
N GLU A 83 4.33 -1.55 -14.04
CA GLU A 83 3.06 -0.87 -14.27
C GLU A 83 2.19 -1.71 -15.21
N PHE A 84 0.96 -1.98 -14.80
CA PHE A 84 0.00 -2.68 -15.66
C PHE A 84 -0.45 -1.78 -16.80
N ALA A 85 -0.49 -2.34 -18.02
CA ALA A 85 -0.85 -1.55 -19.20
C ALA A 85 -2.27 -0.98 -19.09
N GLY A 86 -2.39 0.34 -19.24
CA GLY A 86 -3.66 1.07 -19.13
C GLY A 86 -4.06 1.42 -17.70
N ALA A 87 -3.22 1.12 -16.71
CA ALA A 87 -3.44 1.59 -15.34
C ALA A 87 -3.42 3.12 -15.29
N SER A 88 -4.29 3.68 -14.47
CA SER A 88 -4.34 5.12 -14.19
C SER A 88 -4.49 5.36 -12.69
N PRO A 89 -3.92 6.43 -12.13
CA PRO A 89 -4.10 6.75 -10.73
C PRO A 89 -5.58 6.87 -10.35
N ALA A 90 -5.97 6.25 -9.25
CA ALA A 90 -7.30 6.34 -8.66
C ALA A 90 -7.24 7.08 -7.33
N GLU A 91 -8.26 7.91 -7.06
CA GLU A 91 -8.39 8.63 -5.78
C GLU A 91 -9.22 7.86 -4.74
N THR A 92 -9.81 6.74 -5.16
CA THR A 92 -10.67 5.90 -4.34
C THR A 92 -9.88 4.75 -3.75
N GLY A 93 -9.65 4.78 -2.45
CA GLY A 93 -8.98 3.74 -1.68
C GLY A 93 -9.03 4.07 -0.20
N GLU A 94 -8.95 3.05 0.64
CA GLU A 94 -8.93 3.21 2.10
C GLU A 94 -7.50 3.15 2.61
N GLY A 95 -7.11 4.20 3.33
CA GLY A 95 -5.82 4.28 4.02
C GLY A 95 -4.64 4.69 3.14
N PRO A 96 -3.45 4.80 3.75
CA PRO A 96 -2.24 5.17 3.05
C PRO A 96 -1.75 4.03 2.14
N ALA A 97 -1.34 4.40 0.93
CA ALA A 97 -0.78 3.50 -0.07
C ALA A 97 0.35 4.19 -0.83
N SER A 98 1.25 3.41 -1.42
CA SER A 98 2.27 3.93 -2.34
C SER A 98 1.67 4.31 -3.69
N ALA A 99 0.67 3.55 -4.13
CA ALA A 99 -0.18 3.88 -5.26
C ALA A 99 -1.53 3.17 -5.15
N ILE A 100 -2.56 3.82 -5.71
CA ILE A 100 -3.85 3.19 -5.99
C ILE A 100 -4.12 3.42 -7.47
N LEU A 101 -4.39 2.34 -8.19
CA LEU A 101 -4.54 2.36 -9.64
C LEU A 101 -5.87 1.73 -10.06
N ASP A 102 -6.49 2.28 -11.08
CA ASP A 102 -7.66 1.73 -11.76
C ASP A 102 -7.22 1.19 -13.13
N VAL A 103 -7.59 -0.03 -13.44
CA VAL A 103 -7.29 -0.69 -14.72
C VAL A 103 -8.56 -0.94 -15.55
N GLY A 104 -9.68 -0.32 -15.17
CA GLY A 104 -10.95 -0.51 -15.86
C GLY A 104 -11.55 -1.91 -15.63
N ALA A 105 -12.30 -2.39 -16.60
CA ALA A 105 -13.03 -3.66 -16.53
C ALA A 105 -12.13 -4.87 -16.89
N VAL A 106 -10.90 -4.91 -16.37
CA VAL A 106 -9.98 -6.06 -16.51
C VAL A 106 -10.29 -7.08 -15.41
N GLU A 107 -10.20 -8.36 -15.71
CA GLU A 107 -10.40 -9.41 -14.72
C GLU A 107 -9.28 -9.40 -13.67
N PRO A 108 -9.60 -9.44 -12.36
CA PRO A 108 -8.57 -9.41 -11.29
C PRO A 108 -7.51 -10.50 -11.42
N ALA A 109 -7.87 -11.67 -11.94
CA ALA A 109 -6.93 -12.77 -12.16
C ALA A 109 -5.85 -12.42 -13.19
N GLU A 110 -6.20 -11.72 -14.27
CA GLU A 110 -5.26 -11.28 -15.29
C GLU A 110 -4.24 -10.28 -14.72
N VAL A 111 -4.71 -9.36 -13.89
CA VAL A 111 -3.87 -8.38 -13.19
C VAL A 111 -2.95 -9.09 -12.19
N ALA A 112 -3.47 -10.09 -11.46
CA ALA A 112 -2.69 -10.86 -10.51
C ALA A 112 -1.57 -11.66 -11.20
N ASP A 113 -1.86 -12.30 -12.31
CA ASP A 113 -0.88 -13.04 -13.11
C ASP A 113 0.23 -12.12 -13.63
N TYR A 114 -0.15 -10.93 -14.13
CA TYR A 114 0.82 -9.92 -14.57
C TYR A 114 1.79 -9.52 -13.47
N TYR A 115 1.29 -9.16 -12.27
CA TYR A 115 2.17 -8.74 -11.19
C TYR A 115 3.02 -9.87 -10.65
N GLN A 116 2.50 -11.09 -10.59
CA GLN A 116 3.31 -12.25 -10.21
C GLN A 116 4.50 -12.45 -11.15
N GLU A 117 4.27 -12.36 -12.46
CA GLU A 117 5.30 -12.60 -13.47
C GLU A 117 6.31 -11.44 -13.53
N SER A 118 5.81 -10.19 -13.51
CA SER A 118 6.64 -8.99 -13.57
C SER A 118 7.54 -8.84 -12.35
N LEU A 119 7.01 -9.08 -11.15
CA LEU A 119 7.80 -9.01 -9.92
C LEU A 119 8.83 -10.14 -9.81
N LYS A 120 8.47 -11.37 -10.24
CA LYS A 120 9.46 -12.46 -10.36
C LYS A 120 10.58 -12.10 -11.33
N SER A 121 10.24 -11.50 -12.47
CA SER A 121 11.21 -11.04 -13.46
C SER A 121 12.10 -9.92 -12.93
N ALA A 122 11.57 -9.07 -12.03
CA ALA A 122 12.33 -8.04 -11.33
C ALA A 122 13.16 -8.58 -10.15
N GLY A 123 13.17 -9.90 -9.91
CA GLY A 123 14.00 -10.55 -8.89
C GLY A 123 13.35 -10.69 -7.52
N PHE A 124 12.05 -10.45 -7.38
CA PHE A 124 11.35 -10.68 -6.13
C PHE A 124 10.97 -12.16 -5.97
N ALA A 125 11.02 -12.64 -4.73
CA ALA A 125 10.31 -13.85 -4.32
C ALA A 125 8.83 -13.48 -4.11
N VAL A 126 7.93 -14.13 -4.85
CA VAL A 126 6.52 -13.73 -4.93
C VAL A 126 5.62 -14.86 -4.46
N THR A 127 4.66 -14.53 -3.58
CA THR A 127 3.57 -15.39 -3.18
C THR A 127 2.24 -14.69 -3.52
N SER A 128 1.34 -15.41 -4.18
CA SER A 128 -0.01 -14.92 -4.48
C SER A 128 -1.04 -15.76 -3.76
N THR A 129 -2.05 -15.12 -3.22
CA THR A 129 -3.20 -15.73 -2.57
C THR A 129 -4.49 -15.17 -3.20
N GLY A 130 -5.44 -16.02 -3.46
CA GLY A 130 -6.72 -15.69 -4.09
C GLY A 130 -7.10 -16.72 -5.17
N PRO A 131 -8.26 -16.55 -5.86
CA PRO A 131 -9.23 -15.52 -5.50
C PRO A 131 -9.87 -15.76 -4.12
N TYR A 132 -10.09 -14.68 -3.36
CA TYR A 132 -10.92 -14.71 -2.17
C TYR A 132 -12.40 -14.79 -2.53
N GLU A 133 -13.29 -14.81 -1.53
CA GLU A 133 -14.75 -14.90 -1.75
C GLU A 133 -15.34 -13.72 -2.55
N ASP A 134 -14.70 -12.55 -2.44
CA ASP A 134 -15.04 -11.32 -3.16
C ASP A 134 -14.37 -11.21 -4.55
N GLY A 135 -13.57 -12.20 -4.94
CA GLY A 135 -12.84 -12.23 -6.20
C GLY A 135 -11.50 -11.48 -6.14
N SER A 136 -11.09 -10.95 -4.99
CA SER A 136 -9.84 -10.24 -4.82
C SER A 136 -8.62 -11.18 -4.76
N PHE A 137 -7.42 -10.60 -4.97
CA PHE A 137 -6.14 -11.27 -4.84
C PHE A 137 -5.19 -10.44 -3.97
N GLN A 138 -4.30 -11.11 -3.27
CA GLN A 138 -3.19 -10.49 -2.55
C GLN A 138 -1.87 -11.08 -3.01
N ILE A 139 -0.92 -10.23 -3.34
CA ILE A 139 0.43 -10.61 -3.74
C ILE A 139 1.41 -10.03 -2.72
N GLU A 140 2.24 -10.90 -2.15
CA GLU A 140 3.38 -10.54 -1.31
C GLU A 140 4.66 -10.76 -2.09
N ALA A 141 5.51 -9.75 -2.15
CA ALA A 141 6.78 -9.80 -2.86
C ALA A 141 7.91 -9.35 -1.94
N THR A 142 9.02 -10.09 -1.94
CA THR A 142 10.22 -9.75 -1.16
C THR A 142 11.46 -9.85 -2.03
N ALA A 143 12.35 -8.87 -1.93
CA ALA A 143 13.63 -8.88 -2.65
C ALA A 143 14.80 -9.09 -1.70
N PRO A 144 15.73 -10.02 -1.99
CA PRO A 144 17.00 -10.16 -1.29
C PRO A 144 18.05 -9.17 -1.84
N PRO A 145 19.09 -8.77 -1.04
CA PRO A 145 19.16 -8.83 0.41
C PRO A 145 18.62 -7.54 1.03
N GLY A 146 17.97 -7.60 2.17
CA GLY A 146 17.73 -6.37 2.92
C GLY A 146 16.29 -6.05 3.28
N GLY A 147 15.37 -6.98 3.05
CA GLY A 147 14.02 -6.83 3.56
C GLY A 147 13.14 -5.85 2.78
N CYS A 148 13.48 -5.55 1.52
CA CYS A 148 12.53 -4.89 0.63
C CYS A 148 11.32 -5.79 0.46
N ALA A 149 10.14 -5.25 0.76
CA ALA A 149 8.88 -5.94 0.60
C ALA A 149 7.87 -5.05 -0.10
N ALA A 150 7.03 -5.65 -0.93
CA ALA A 150 5.87 -4.99 -1.50
C ALA A 150 4.64 -5.87 -1.32
N ARG A 151 3.48 -5.24 -1.10
CA ARG A 151 2.18 -5.89 -1.08
C ARG A 151 1.30 -5.26 -2.15
N ILE A 152 0.63 -6.09 -2.91
CA ILE A 152 -0.31 -5.65 -3.94
C ILE A 152 -1.64 -6.33 -3.65
N THR A 153 -2.68 -5.52 -3.48
CA THR A 153 -4.06 -5.99 -3.35
C THR A 153 -4.80 -5.63 -4.63
N ILE A 154 -5.51 -6.58 -5.21
CA ILE A 154 -6.24 -6.43 -6.46
C ILE A 154 -7.69 -6.76 -6.16
N GLU A 155 -8.59 -5.79 -6.33
CA GLU A 155 -9.99 -5.86 -5.88
C GLU A 155 -10.95 -5.48 -7.00
N PRO A 156 -11.97 -6.30 -7.31
CA PRO A 156 -13.06 -5.87 -8.16
C PRO A 156 -13.97 -4.93 -7.38
N LEU A 157 -14.14 -3.71 -7.85
CA LEU A 157 -14.96 -2.69 -7.20
C LEU A 157 -15.78 -1.90 -8.21
N GLY A 158 -17.11 -1.99 -8.12
CA GLY A 158 -18.00 -1.16 -8.94
C GLY A 158 -17.91 -1.40 -10.46
N GLY A 159 -17.42 -2.56 -10.88
CA GLY A 159 -17.28 -2.92 -12.30
C GLY A 159 -15.93 -2.56 -12.90
N VAL A 160 -14.99 -2.09 -12.07
CA VAL A 160 -13.58 -1.90 -12.41
C VAL A 160 -12.70 -2.75 -11.48
N THR A 161 -11.44 -2.92 -11.83
CA THR A 161 -10.45 -3.56 -10.96
C THR A 161 -9.49 -2.50 -10.42
N LEU A 162 -9.42 -2.41 -9.10
CA LEU A 162 -8.50 -1.53 -8.39
C LEU A 162 -7.26 -2.31 -7.93
N ILE A 163 -6.13 -1.64 -7.96
CA ILE A 163 -4.84 -2.14 -7.51
C ILE A 163 -4.34 -1.21 -6.40
N THR A 164 -4.16 -1.72 -5.20
CA THR A 164 -3.51 -1.00 -4.10
C THR A 164 -2.11 -1.55 -3.90
N VAL A 165 -1.11 -0.69 -3.95
CA VAL A 165 0.29 -1.06 -3.78
C VAL A 165 0.85 -0.44 -2.51
N LEU A 166 1.44 -1.26 -1.64
CA LEU A 166 2.27 -0.86 -0.52
C LEU A 166 3.72 -1.21 -0.86
N TYR A 167 4.56 -0.22 -1.06
CA TYR A 167 5.98 -0.39 -1.37
C TYR A 167 6.82 -0.01 -0.16
N GLY A 168 7.44 -1.00 0.48
CA GLY A 168 8.12 -0.83 1.75
C GLY A 168 9.26 0.18 1.71
N ALA A 169 9.39 0.96 2.77
CA ALA A 169 10.42 2.01 2.89
C ALA A 169 11.87 1.50 2.89
N THR A 170 12.07 0.19 3.07
CA THR A 170 13.37 -0.48 2.94
C THR A 170 13.72 -0.80 1.49
N CYS A 171 12.78 -0.68 0.57
CA CYS A 171 12.99 -0.86 -0.85
C CYS A 171 13.78 0.30 -1.44
N PRO A 172 14.64 0.05 -2.45
CA PRO A 172 15.34 1.12 -3.15
C PRO A 172 14.33 2.03 -3.87
N PHE A 173 14.55 3.33 -3.74
CA PHE A 173 13.78 4.34 -4.45
C PHE A 173 14.74 5.10 -5.37
N ASN A 174 14.86 4.66 -6.62
CA ASN A 174 15.74 5.25 -7.65
C ASN A 174 14.91 5.75 -8.81
#